data_e8601fb2a1ec1bee00f6ff719ccda322
#
_entry.id   e8601fb2a1ec1bee00f6ff719ccda322
#
_cell.length_a   1.000
_cell.length_b   1.000
_cell.length_c   1.000
_cell.angle_alpha   90.00
_cell.angle_beta   90.00
_cell.angle_gamma   90.00
#
_symmetry.space_group_name_H-M   'P 1'
#
loop_
_entity.id
_entity.type
_entity.pdbx_description
1 polymer ?
#
loop_
_entity_poly.entity_id
_entity_poly.type
_entity_poly.pdbx_seq_one_letter_code
_entity_poly.pdbx_strand_id
1 'polypeptide(L)'
;CGGDTLFANQYLAYESLSEGMKKMLNGLKAIHNDSKVAGPKVGFNSKRSTTVREDDAWQLTENAHPVVRTHPETKRKGLFINSTYVQHLEGMTVEESEPILTYLYEHATRPEFSCRFRWRSGSVAFWDNRCVQHLAINDIQNAVRRMQRTQLVGDFVQ
;
A
#
# COMPACT_ATOMS: atom_id res chain seq x y z
N CYS A 1 4.53 12.32 22.05
CA CYS A 1 3.73 12.55 20.83
C CYS A 1 4.47 11.93 19.67
N GLY A 2 3.79 11.55 18.61
CA GLY A 2 4.35 10.90 17.42
C GLY A 2 3.61 9.61 17.09
N GLY A 3 4.03 8.93 16.01
CA GLY A 3 3.43 7.69 15.54
C GLY A 3 2.08 7.87 14.89
N ASP A 4 1.82 9.04 14.33
CA ASP A 4 0.59 9.31 13.57
C ASP A 4 0.52 8.41 12.33
N THR A 5 -0.65 8.30 11.73
CA THR A 5 -0.83 7.57 10.46
C THR A 5 -1.29 8.52 9.37
N LEU A 6 -0.63 8.47 8.23
CA LEU A 6 -1.09 9.09 6.98
C LEU A 6 -1.98 8.09 6.25
N PHE A 7 -3.09 8.59 5.71
CA PHE A 7 -3.98 7.85 4.82
C PHE A 7 -4.11 8.59 3.51
N ALA A 8 -4.00 7.88 2.38
CA ALA A 8 -4.12 8.43 1.05
C ALA A 8 -5.27 7.77 0.27
N ASN A 9 -6.19 8.58 -0.22
CA ASN A 9 -7.40 8.15 -0.93
C ASN A 9 -7.08 7.81 -2.39
N GLN A 10 -7.14 6.54 -2.73
CA GLN A 10 -6.77 6.04 -4.04
C GLN A 10 -7.85 6.28 -5.12
N TYR A 11 -9.09 6.57 -4.72
CA TYR A 11 -10.12 7.03 -5.66
C TYR A 11 -9.78 8.43 -6.19
N LEU A 12 -9.50 9.38 -5.30
CA LEU A 12 -9.13 10.74 -5.68
C LEU A 12 -7.84 10.76 -6.51
N ALA A 13 -6.87 9.92 -6.14
CA ALA A 13 -5.64 9.78 -6.90
C ALA A 13 -5.92 9.32 -8.34
N TYR A 14 -6.78 8.33 -8.55
CA TYR A 14 -7.18 7.89 -9.88
C TYR A 14 -8.01 8.95 -10.62
N GLU A 15 -9.00 9.52 -9.97
CA GLU A 15 -9.94 10.50 -10.56
C GLU A 15 -9.21 11.74 -11.09
N SER A 16 -8.13 12.17 -10.42
CA SER A 16 -7.32 13.34 -10.79
C SER A 16 -6.32 13.11 -11.93
N LEU A 17 -6.13 11.86 -12.36
CA LEU A 17 -5.29 11.56 -13.52
C LEU A 17 -5.92 12.14 -14.81
N SER A 18 -5.07 12.52 -15.77
CA SER A 18 -5.54 12.88 -17.10
C SER A 18 -6.19 11.68 -17.82
N GLU A 19 -7.07 11.95 -18.76
CA GLU A 19 -7.71 10.88 -19.54
C GLU A 19 -6.69 10.05 -20.34
N GLY A 20 -5.59 10.67 -20.80
CA GLY A 20 -4.48 9.95 -21.42
C GLY A 20 -3.84 8.94 -20.49
N MET A 21 -3.55 9.34 -19.24
CA MET A 21 -3.00 8.45 -18.22
C MET A 21 -4.00 7.34 -17.86
N LYS A 22 -5.27 7.67 -17.63
CA LYS A 22 -6.30 6.66 -17.36
C LYS A 22 -6.41 5.63 -18.48
N LYS A 23 -6.33 6.09 -19.74
CA LYS A 23 -6.34 5.20 -20.91
C LYS A 23 -5.11 4.31 -20.96
N MET A 24 -3.93 4.86 -20.69
CA MET A 24 -2.68 4.09 -20.65
C MET A 24 -2.71 3.01 -19.55
N LEU A 25 -3.24 3.33 -18.36
CA LEU A 25 -3.28 2.39 -17.24
C LEU A 25 -4.39 1.33 -17.37
N ASN A 26 -5.33 1.52 -18.29
CA ASN A 26 -6.46 0.61 -18.43
C ASN A 26 -6.00 -0.76 -18.91
N GLY A 27 -6.28 -1.79 -18.11
CA GLY A 27 -5.87 -3.16 -18.39
C GLY A 27 -4.44 -3.51 -17.98
N LEU A 28 -3.61 -2.54 -17.57
CA LEU A 28 -2.28 -2.84 -17.03
C LEU A 28 -2.41 -3.56 -15.68
N LYS A 29 -1.51 -4.54 -15.50
CA LYS A 29 -1.32 -5.22 -14.22
C LYS A 29 0.09 -4.97 -13.70
N ALA A 30 0.24 -5.04 -12.39
CA ALA A 30 1.52 -4.97 -11.71
C ALA A 30 1.78 -6.26 -10.94
N ILE A 31 3.01 -6.72 -10.95
CA ILE A 31 3.46 -7.89 -10.20
C ILE A 31 3.70 -7.44 -8.76
N HIS A 32 2.95 -8.03 -7.84
CA HIS A 32 3.05 -7.80 -6.41
C HIS A 32 3.69 -8.99 -5.73
N ASN A 33 4.62 -8.74 -4.83
CA ASN A 33 5.12 -9.71 -3.88
C ASN A 33 5.49 -9.04 -2.54
N ASP A 34 5.75 -9.84 -1.53
CA ASP A 34 6.05 -9.38 -0.17
C ASP A 34 7.55 -9.41 0.18
N SER A 35 8.43 -9.63 -0.80
CA SER A 35 9.87 -9.79 -0.58
C SER A 35 10.55 -8.65 0.17
N LYS A 36 9.99 -7.42 0.07
CA LYS A 36 10.51 -6.22 0.75
C LYS A 36 10.09 -6.13 2.23
N VAL A 37 9.07 -6.87 2.67
CA VAL A 37 8.47 -6.74 4.02
C VAL A 37 8.29 -8.04 4.77
N ALA A 38 8.32 -9.16 4.09
CA ALA A 38 8.22 -10.50 4.66
C ALA A 38 9.47 -11.32 4.33
N GLY A 39 9.70 -12.36 5.10
CA GLY A 39 10.86 -13.23 4.96
C GLY A 39 11.93 -12.98 6.00
N PRO A 40 12.76 -13.99 6.26
CA PRO A 40 13.71 -14.01 7.38
C PRO A 40 14.85 -12.99 7.25
N LYS A 41 15.14 -12.49 6.05
CA LYS A 41 16.30 -11.61 5.77
C LYS A 41 15.92 -10.14 5.60
N VAL A 42 14.66 -9.74 5.83
CA VAL A 42 14.23 -8.36 5.60
C VAL A 42 14.63 -7.48 6.78
N GLY A 43 15.50 -6.51 6.54
CA GLY A 43 16.00 -5.57 7.55
C GLY A 43 14.92 -4.76 8.28
N PHE A 44 13.74 -4.66 7.71
CA PHE A 44 12.56 -4.09 8.36
C PHE A 44 12.11 -4.91 9.59
N ASN A 45 12.31 -6.21 9.58
CA ASN A 45 11.95 -7.11 10.68
C ASN A 45 12.92 -7.00 11.86
N SER A 46 14.19 -6.65 11.64
CA SER A 46 15.19 -6.49 12.69
C SER A 46 14.92 -5.35 13.67
N LYS A 47 14.05 -4.39 13.29
CA LYS A 47 13.67 -3.23 14.11
C LYS A 47 12.31 -3.39 14.80
N ARG A 48 11.64 -4.53 14.63
CA ARG A 48 10.35 -4.80 15.29
C ARG A 48 10.58 -5.33 16.70
N SER A 49 9.84 -4.82 17.67
CA SER A 49 9.79 -5.35 19.04
C SER A 49 8.93 -6.61 19.18
N THR A 50 8.25 -7.03 18.13
CA THR A 50 7.45 -8.27 18.10
C THR A 50 8.22 -9.35 17.38
N THR A 51 8.28 -10.55 17.97
CA THR A 51 8.87 -11.74 17.35
C THR A 51 8.18 -11.98 16.00
N VAL A 52 8.94 -11.86 14.92
CA VAL A 52 8.50 -12.39 13.63
C VAL A 52 8.45 -13.90 13.83
N ARG A 53 7.34 -14.54 13.51
CA ARG A 53 7.32 -16.00 13.44
C ARG A 53 8.42 -16.39 12.47
N GLU A 54 9.39 -17.14 12.94
CA GLU A 54 10.31 -17.91 12.11
C GLU A 54 9.50 -19.07 11.50
N ASP A 55 8.60 -18.72 10.59
CA ASP A 55 7.92 -19.73 9.80
C ASP A 55 8.88 -20.13 8.69
N ASP A 56 9.49 -21.30 8.86
CA ASP A 56 10.24 -22.00 7.79
C ASP A 56 9.36 -22.25 6.53
N ALA A 57 8.07 -21.95 6.62
CA ALA A 57 7.07 -22.08 5.57
C ALA A 57 6.86 -20.81 4.74
N TRP A 58 7.57 -19.68 5.00
CA TRP A 58 7.42 -18.51 4.14
C TRP A 58 7.91 -18.81 2.72
N GLN A 59 7.02 -18.71 1.76
CA GLN A 59 7.33 -18.82 0.34
C GLN A 59 7.00 -17.49 -0.33
N LEU A 60 7.89 -17.06 -1.21
CA LEU A 60 7.63 -15.90 -2.05
C LEU A 60 6.43 -16.20 -2.96
N THR A 61 5.37 -15.43 -2.81
CA THR A 61 4.20 -15.51 -3.69
C THR A 61 4.14 -14.26 -4.56
N GLU A 62 4.07 -14.46 -5.86
CA GLU A 62 3.89 -13.37 -6.82
C GLU A 62 2.48 -13.42 -7.38
N ASN A 63 1.82 -12.26 -7.40
CA ASN A 63 0.48 -12.14 -7.94
C ASN A 63 0.39 -10.91 -8.85
N ALA A 64 -0.21 -11.08 -10.02
CA ALA A 64 -0.53 -9.98 -10.91
C ALA A 64 -1.86 -9.35 -10.50
N HIS A 65 -1.84 -8.08 -10.13
CA HIS A 65 -3.03 -7.31 -9.79
C HIS A 65 -3.22 -6.13 -10.72
N PRO A 66 -4.47 -5.72 -11.02
CA PRO A 66 -4.70 -4.56 -11.86
C PRO A 66 -4.14 -3.29 -11.21
N VAL A 67 -3.47 -2.44 -12.01
CA VAL A 67 -3.00 -1.12 -11.58
C VAL A 67 -4.16 -0.21 -11.19
N VAL A 68 -5.28 -0.34 -11.91
CA VAL A 68 -6.55 0.34 -11.63
C VAL A 68 -7.58 -0.69 -11.21
N ARG A 69 -7.95 -0.67 -9.95
CA ARG A 69 -8.94 -1.58 -9.37
C ARG A 69 -10.32 -0.94 -9.32
N THR A 70 -11.36 -1.71 -9.67
CA THR A 70 -12.75 -1.32 -9.41
C THR A 70 -13.18 -1.87 -8.07
N HIS A 71 -13.62 -1.01 -7.17
CA HIS A 71 -14.09 -1.44 -5.85
C HIS A 71 -15.39 -2.25 -5.99
N PRO A 72 -15.51 -3.45 -5.38
CA PRO A 72 -16.61 -4.36 -5.63
C PRO A 72 -17.97 -3.84 -5.17
N GLU A 73 -18.02 -2.98 -4.16
CA GLU A 73 -19.25 -2.42 -3.61
C GLU A 73 -19.57 -1.04 -4.21
N THR A 74 -18.63 -0.10 -4.15
CA THR A 74 -18.87 1.29 -4.60
C THR A 74 -18.80 1.46 -6.11
N LYS A 75 -18.23 0.48 -6.84
CA LYS A 75 -17.97 0.50 -8.27
C LYS A 75 -17.02 1.64 -8.72
N ARG A 76 -16.45 2.38 -7.79
CA ARG A 76 -15.46 3.42 -8.09
C ARG A 76 -14.12 2.77 -8.44
N LYS A 77 -13.40 3.42 -9.35
CA LYS A 77 -12.04 3.05 -9.71
C LYS A 77 -11.05 3.76 -8.80
N GLY A 78 -9.99 3.04 -8.39
CA GLY A 78 -8.89 3.57 -7.61
C GLY A 78 -7.55 2.98 -8.07
N LEU A 79 -6.46 3.66 -7.77
CA LEU A 79 -5.13 3.10 -7.99
C LEU A 79 -4.86 1.97 -6.99
N PHE A 80 -4.31 0.86 -7.48
CA PHE A 80 -3.95 -0.29 -6.66
C PHE A 80 -2.47 -0.62 -6.82
N ILE A 81 -1.64 0.33 -6.42
CA ILE A 81 -0.19 0.25 -6.50
C ILE A 81 0.44 0.82 -5.22
N ASN A 82 1.58 0.30 -4.83
CA ASN A 82 2.42 0.89 -3.78
C ASN A 82 3.87 0.39 -3.94
N SER A 83 4.83 1.18 -3.47
CA SER A 83 6.26 0.88 -3.61
C SER A 83 6.74 -0.29 -2.74
N THR A 84 5.93 -0.72 -1.78
CA THR A 84 6.27 -1.81 -0.86
C THR A 84 6.10 -3.19 -1.49
N TYR A 85 5.02 -3.39 -2.23
CA TYR A 85 4.65 -4.69 -2.77
C TYR A 85 4.86 -4.80 -4.28
N VAL A 86 4.70 -3.71 -5.04
CA VAL A 86 4.88 -3.73 -6.50
C VAL A 86 6.35 -3.88 -6.86
N GLN A 87 6.63 -4.78 -7.79
CA GLN A 87 7.97 -5.02 -8.33
C GLN A 87 8.14 -4.37 -9.71
N HIS A 88 7.27 -4.69 -10.65
CA HIS A 88 7.25 -4.15 -12.01
C HIS A 88 5.84 -4.30 -12.61
N LEU A 89 5.60 -3.72 -13.77
CA LEU A 89 4.39 -3.93 -14.56
C LEU A 89 4.46 -5.28 -15.30
N GLU A 90 3.35 -5.99 -15.36
CA GLU A 90 3.29 -7.28 -16.06
C GLU A 90 3.67 -7.12 -17.55
N GLY A 91 4.58 -7.96 -18.02
CA GLY A 91 5.09 -7.91 -19.39
C GLY A 91 6.13 -6.83 -19.69
N MET A 92 6.56 -6.06 -18.67
CA MET A 92 7.63 -5.06 -18.79
C MET A 92 8.81 -5.42 -17.90
N THR A 93 10.00 -4.95 -18.27
CA THR A 93 11.18 -5.04 -17.39
C THR A 93 11.04 -4.07 -16.21
N VAL A 94 11.90 -4.23 -15.21
CA VAL A 94 11.94 -3.31 -14.05
C VAL A 94 12.27 -1.89 -14.51
N GLU A 95 13.24 -1.76 -15.42
CA GLU A 95 13.72 -0.48 -15.97
C GLU A 95 12.63 0.25 -16.77
N GLU A 96 11.83 -0.48 -17.54
CA GLU A 96 10.70 0.08 -18.27
C GLU A 96 9.56 0.50 -17.35
N SER A 97 9.35 -0.25 -16.27
CA SER A 97 8.28 -0.01 -15.30
C SER A 97 8.59 1.15 -14.36
N GLU A 98 9.86 1.36 -14.02
CA GLU A 98 10.30 2.30 -12.98
C GLU A 98 9.79 3.74 -13.20
N PRO A 99 9.92 4.38 -14.37
CA PRO A 99 9.46 5.76 -14.56
C PRO A 99 7.95 5.89 -14.42
N ILE A 100 7.19 4.88 -14.85
CA ILE A 100 5.73 4.87 -14.76
C ILE A 100 5.30 4.71 -13.29
N LEU A 101 5.87 3.73 -12.60
CA LEU A 101 5.55 3.43 -11.21
C LEU A 101 5.98 4.56 -10.28
N THR A 102 7.14 5.15 -10.49
CA THR A 102 7.63 6.30 -9.71
C THR A 102 6.65 7.46 -9.79
N TYR A 103 6.24 7.85 -11.01
CA TYR A 103 5.23 8.88 -11.19
C TYR A 103 3.94 8.55 -10.43
N LEU A 104 3.46 7.31 -10.54
CA LEU A 104 2.21 6.89 -9.90
C LEU A 104 2.32 6.87 -8.36
N TYR A 105 3.46 6.45 -7.80
CA TYR A 105 3.68 6.47 -6.34
C TYR A 105 3.66 7.89 -5.78
N GLU A 106 4.37 8.80 -6.44
CA GLU A 106 4.39 10.21 -6.06
C GLU A 106 3.00 10.84 -6.19
N HIS A 107 2.32 10.56 -7.30
CA HIS A 107 0.97 11.05 -7.54
C HIS A 107 -0.02 10.53 -6.50
N ALA A 108 -0.02 9.21 -6.21
CA ALA A 108 -0.99 8.57 -5.32
C ALA A 108 -0.87 9.00 -3.84
N THR A 109 0.25 9.61 -3.47
CA THR A 109 0.54 10.04 -2.08
C THR A 109 0.59 11.54 -1.90
N ARG A 110 0.12 12.32 -2.88
CA ARG A 110 0.07 13.79 -2.80
C ARG A 110 -0.75 14.25 -1.59
N PRO A 111 -0.38 15.40 -1.00
CA PRO A 111 -1.11 15.98 0.14
C PRO A 111 -2.61 16.17 -0.13
N GLU A 112 -3.01 16.49 -1.38
CA GLU A 112 -4.40 16.73 -1.78
C GLU A 112 -5.29 15.48 -1.60
N PHE A 113 -4.69 14.29 -1.61
CA PHE A 113 -5.39 13.02 -1.43
C PHE A 113 -5.18 12.42 -0.04
N SER A 114 -4.40 13.08 0.81
CA SER A 114 -3.91 12.52 2.06
C SER A 114 -4.49 13.24 3.28
N CYS A 115 -4.67 12.49 4.34
CA CYS A 115 -4.97 13.05 5.65
C CYS A 115 -4.07 12.42 6.71
N ARG A 116 -3.78 13.19 7.77
CA ARG A 116 -2.99 12.74 8.92
C ARG A 116 -3.90 12.48 10.11
N PHE A 117 -3.89 11.25 10.58
CA PHE A 117 -4.62 10.85 11.79
C PHE A 117 -3.68 10.84 12.99
N ARG A 118 -4.01 11.67 13.98
CA ARG A 118 -3.26 11.77 15.24
C ARG A 118 -3.86 10.85 16.28
N TRP A 119 -3.09 9.87 16.70
CA TRP A 119 -3.51 8.91 17.71
C TRP A 119 -3.53 9.52 19.12
N ARG A 120 -4.56 9.17 19.86
CA ARG A 120 -4.71 9.42 21.29
C ARG A 120 -5.07 8.11 21.98
N SER A 121 -4.89 8.02 23.30
CA SER A 121 -5.40 6.88 24.06
C SER A 121 -6.90 6.71 23.83
N GLY A 122 -7.35 5.50 23.51
CA GLY A 122 -8.73 5.19 23.15
C GLY A 122 -9.14 5.52 21.72
N SER A 123 -8.23 6.06 20.87
CA SER A 123 -8.55 6.27 19.46
C SER A 123 -8.76 4.93 18.74
N VAL A 124 -9.78 4.89 17.89
CA VAL A 124 -10.05 3.80 16.94
C VAL A 124 -10.08 4.39 15.54
N ALA A 125 -9.41 3.75 14.59
CA ALA A 125 -9.48 4.07 13.17
C ALA A 125 -9.93 2.83 12.40
N PHE A 126 -10.85 3.03 11.47
CA PHE A 126 -11.35 2.02 10.57
C PHE A 126 -11.20 2.52 9.13
N TRP A 127 -10.60 1.72 8.27
CA TRP A 127 -10.42 2.07 6.85
C TRP A 127 -10.47 0.84 5.95
N ASP A 128 -10.73 1.07 4.68
CA ASP A 128 -10.78 0.04 3.66
C ASP A 128 -9.46 0.01 2.86
N ASN A 129 -8.68 -1.05 3.03
CA ASN A 129 -7.42 -1.23 2.31
C ASN A 129 -7.59 -1.38 0.80
N ARG A 130 -8.82 -1.59 0.31
CA ARG A 130 -9.10 -1.73 -1.12
C ARG A 130 -9.02 -0.39 -1.86
N CYS A 131 -9.15 0.72 -1.14
CA CYS A 131 -9.16 2.07 -1.72
C CYS A 131 -8.34 3.11 -0.95
N VAL A 132 -7.62 2.69 0.09
CA VAL A 132 -6.80 3.57 0.92
C VAL A 132 -5.40 2.97 1.09
N GLN A 133 -4.36 3.76 0.85
CA GLN A 133 -3.02 3.47 1.32
C GLN A 133 -2.78 4.14 2.68
N HIS A 134 -1.94 3.53 3.51
CA HIS A 134 -1.60 4.12 4.79
C HIS A 134 -0.12 3.96 5.11
N LEU A 135 0.42 4.95 5.82
CA LEU A 135 1.80 4.97 6.28
C LEU A 135 1.85 5.34 7.76
N ALA A 136 2.41 4.47 8.58
CA ALA A 136 2.73 4.80 9.97
C ALA A 136 3.98 5.69 10.00
N ILE A 137 3.84 6.88 10.57
CA ILE A 137 4.97 7.81 10.74
C ILE A 137 5.82 7.30 11.90
N ASN A 138 7.09 7.04 11.63
CA ASN A 138 8.04 6.55 12.64
C ASN A 138 8.83 7.73 13.23
N ASP A 139 8.15 8.61 13.94
CA ASP A 139 8.69 9.77 14.63
C ASP A 139 8.62 9.65 16.16
N ILE A 140 8.46 8.42 16.67
CA ILE A 140 8.37 8.15 18.10
C ILE A 140 9.78 8.12 18.69
N GLN A 141 10.09 9.10 19.51
CA GLN A 141 11.33 9.14 20.29
C GLN A 141 11.04 8.60 21.69
N ASN A 142 11.74 7.54 22.10
CA ASN A 142 11.78 7.00 23.47
C ASN A 142 10.42 6.74 24.17
N ALA A 143 9.34 6.56 23.40
CA ALA A 143 8.01 6.26 23.94
C ALA A 143 7.53 4.87 23.50
N VAL A 144 6.84 4.17 24.39
CA VAL A 144 6.21 2.90 24.06
C VAL A 144 4.86 3.18 23.38
N ARG A 145 4.73 2.74 22.14
CA ARG A 145 3.46 2.76 21.39
C ARG A 145 2.92 1.35 21.28
N ARG A 146 1.76 1.10 21.88
CA ARG A 146 1.05 -0.17 21.74
C ARG A 146 -0.20 0.03 20.89
N MET A 147 -0.32 -0.73 19.82
CA MET A 147 -1.44 -0.71 18.90
C MET A 147 -1.97 -2.13 18.72
N GLN A 148 -3.28 -2.26 18.62
CA GLN A 148 -3.93 -3.50 18.21
C GLN A 148 -4.54 -3.30 16.82
N ARG A 149 -4.44 -4.31 15.97
CA ARG A 149 -5.02 -4.31 14.64
C ARG A 149 -5.77 -5.61 14.40
N THR A 150 -6.98 -5.48 13.90
CA THR A 150 -7.77 -6.58 13.34
C THR A 150 -8.00 -6.31 11.86
N GLN A 151 -8.01 -7.35 11.06
CA GLN A 151 -8.32 -7.28 9.63
C GLN A 151 -9.44 -8.24 9.33
N LEU A 152 -10.39 -7.79 8.52
CA LEU A 152 -11.41 -8.66 7.93
C LEU A 152 -10.83 -9.32 6.70
N VAL A 153 -11.18 -10.57 6.47
CA VAL A 153 -10.89 -11.27 5.23
C VAL A 153 -11.73 -10.63 4.12
N GLY A 154 -11.08 -10.20 3.07
CA GLY A 154 -11.73 -9.59 1.91
C GLY A 154 -11.85 -10.55 0.73
N ASP A 155 -12.44 -10.07 -0.35
CA ASP A 155 -12.54 -10.78 -1.61
C ASP A 155 -11.22 -10.78 -2.38
N PHE A 156 -11.09 -11.72 -3.32
CA PHE A 156 -9.97 -11.71 -4.25
C PHE A 156 -9.96 -10.42 -5.07
N VAL A 157 -8.76 -9.92 -5.37
CA VAL A 157 -8.58 -8.75 -6.24
C VAL A 157 -8.94 -9.12 -7.68
N GLN A 158 -9.96 -8.47 -8.21
CA GLN A 158 -10.39 -8.60 -9.61
C GLN A 158 -9.98 -7.37 -10.40
#